data_8491471baa0ef668029d1f038faba882
#
_entry.id   8491471baa0ef668029d1f038faba882
#
_cell.length_a   1.000
_cell.length_b   1.000
_cell.length_c   1.000
_cell.angle_alpha   90.00
_cell.angle_beta   90.00
_cell.angle_gamma   90.00
#
_symmetry.space_group_name_H-M   'P 1'
#
loop_
_entity.id
_entity.type
_entity.pdbx_description
1 polymer ?
#
loop_
_entity_poly.entity_id
_entity_poly.type
_entity_poly.pdbx_seq_one_letter_code
_entity_poly.pdbx_strand_id
1 'polypeptide(L)'
;MEYTTLGDTGMTVSRICLGCMSFGSSDWREWVLDEEESRPIIERAIDLGINFFDTANVYSDGESERVLGNVLADYDRDEQVVATKVYHRMDEDDPNSSGLSRKTIDQELEASLDRLGMETIDLYQTHRWDYDTPIEETLRALYDAVRREKVRYIGTSSQWAHQFADALYASDRLGLERFVSMQNHYNLVYREEEREMLPLCAKEGVGVVPWSPLARGYLTRPHDEFLETVRGEYMDDSWAADRIDIYRANGGTEINGRVEELAAEHGVTMAQIALAWVLHKDVVDAPIVGTTSIDHLEDAVEALEIDLSDSDLEYLEEPYEPVAINGHE
;
A
#
# COMPACT_ATOMS: atom_id res chain seq x y z
N MET A 1 -10.18 -10.58 13.50
CA MET A 1 -9.31 -10.43 12.31
C MET A 1 -9.46 -11.64 11.41
N GLU A 2 -9.55 -11.43 10.11
CA GLU A 2 -9.52 -12.46 9.08
C GLU A 2 -8.13 -12.53 8.45
N TYR A 3 -7.78 -13.71 7.92
CA TYR A 3 -6.49 -13.95 7.26
C TYR A 3 -6.71 -14.56 5.88
N THR A 4 -5.77 -14.29 4.96
CA THR A 4 -5.72 -14.87 3.62
C THR A 4 -4.29 -15.23 3.26
N THR A 5 -4.08 -15.94 2.17
CA THR A 5 -2.75 -16.08 1.57
C THR A 5 -2.45 -14.87 0.69
N LEU A 6 -1.20 -14.43 0.63
CA LEU A 6 -0.77 -13.40 -0.31
C LEU A 6 -0.60 -14.03 -1.70
N GLY A 7 -1.55 -13.80 -2.58
CA GLY A 7 -1.63 -14.48 -3.88
C GLY A 7 -1.52 -16.00 -3.76
N ASP A 8 -0.91 -16.64 -4.73
CA ASP A 8 -0.69 -18.10 -4.76
C ASP A 8 0.51 -18.56 -3.90
N THR A 9 0.93 -17.75 -2.90
CA THR A 9 2.01 -18.13 -1.97
C THR A 9 1.46 -18.92 -0.78
N GLY A 10 2.38 -19.48 0.03
CA GLY A 10 2.02 -20.04 1.35
C GLY A 10 2.06 -19.02 2.49
N MET A 11 2.32 -17.72 2.21
CA MET A 11 2.41 -16.69 3.24
C MET A 11 1.02 -16.21 3.65
N THR A 12 0.70 -16.36 4.93
CA THR A 12 -0.59 -15.93 5.50
C THR A 12 -0.47 -14.50 6.05
N VAL A 13 -1.36 -13.63 5.57
CA VAL A 13 -1.44 -12.21 5.97
C VAL A 13 -2.83 -11.88 6.50
N SER A 14 -2.92 -10.89 7.40
CA SER A 14 -4.20 -10.30 7.80
C SER A 14 -4.86 -9.60 6.62
N ARG A 15 -6.20 -9.65 6.55
CA ARG A 15 -7.00 -8.96 5.52
C ARG A 15 -6.88 -7.44 5.54
N ILE A 16 -6.26 -6.88 6.57
CA ILE A 16 -5.85 -5.48 6.68
C ILE A 16 -4.33 -5.44 6.83
N CYS A 17 -3.66 -4.61 6.03
CA CYS A 17 -2.23 -4.29 6.15
C CYS A 17 -2.08 -2.91 6.80
N LEU A 18 -1.27 -2.79 7.86
CA LEU A 18 -0.96 -1.48 8.43
C LEU A 18 0.08 -0.73 7.58
N GLY A 19 -0.32 0.40 7.00
CA GLY A 19 0.57 1.30 6.26
C GLY A 19 1.32 2.25 7.19
N CYS A 20 2.65 2.19 7.17
CA CYS A 20 3.51 2.92 8.10
C CYS A 20 4.02 4.28 7.55
N MET A 21 3.50 4.77 6.43
CA MET A 21 3.92 6.08 5.87
C MET A 21 3.59 7.27 6.81
N SER A 22 2.67 7.06 7.75
CA SER A 22 2.29 8.07 8.76
C SER A 22 3.20 8.07 9.99
N PHE A 23 4.22 7.22 10.05
CA PHE A 23 5.13 7.07 11.18
C PHE A 23 6.55 7.49 10.79
N GLY A 24 7.25 8.21 11.69
CA GLY A 24 8.62 8.68 11.46
C GLY A 24 8.89 10.03 12.08
N SER A 25 8.98 11.10 11.28
CA SER A 25 9.28 12.46 11.75
C SER A 25 8.33 13.49 11.15
N SER A 26 7.78 14.37 11.98
CA SER A 26 6.98 15.52 11.56
C SER A 26 7.76 16.56 10.73
N ASP A 27 9.10 16.51 10.77
CA ASP A 27 9.96 17.34 9.90
C ASP A 27 9.80 16.96 8.41
N TRP A 28 9.44 15.70 8.13
CA TRP A 28 9.17 15.24 6.78
C TRP A 28 7.81 15.71 6.27
N ARG A 29 6.77 15.59 7.13
CA ARG A 29 5.40 16.07 6.86
C ARG A 29 4.66 16.29 8.16
N GLU A 30 3.92 17.38 8.26
CA GLU A 30 3.23 17.83 9.47
C GLU A 30 2.30 16.78 10.13
N TRP A 31 1.74 15.87 9.33
CA TRP A 31 0.83 14.83 9.82
C TRP A 31 1.52 13.48 10.15
N VAL A 32 2.84 13.41 10.08
CA VAL A 32 3.61 12.23 10.45
C VAL A 32 3.86 12.22 11.95
N LEU A 33 3.58 11.08 12.57
CA LEU A 33 3.75 10.85 14.00
C LEU A 33 5.16 10.34 14.30
N ASP A 34 5.73 10.76 15.41
CA ASP A 34 6.99 10.22 15.91
C ASP A 34 6.81 8.81 16.52
N GLU A 35 7.89 8.22 17.07
CA GLU A 35 7.83 6.88 17.65
C GLU A 35 6.94 6.83 18.90
N GLU A 36 6.93 7.87 19.75
CA GLU A 36 6.13 7.89 20.98
C GLU A 36 4.63 7.89 20.64
N GLU A 37 4.24 8.65 19.61
CA GLU A 37 2.86 8.74 19.13
C GLU A 37 2.45 7.51 18.29
N SER A 38 3.38 6.93 17.51
CA SER A 38 3.12 5.80 16.61
C SER A 38 3.05 4.47 17.32
N ARG A 39 3.85 4.27 18.37
CA ARG A 39 3.96 3.00 19.12
C ARG A 39 2.62 2.45 19.56
N PRO A 40 1.73 3.24 20.23
CA PRO A 40 0.42 2.72 20.65
C PRO A 40 -0.46 2.22 19.50
N ILE A 41 -0.33 2.82 18.29
CA ILE A 41 -1.10 2.44 17.11
C ILE A 41 -0.58 1.10 16.57
N ILE A 42 0.74 0.92 16.48
CA ILE A 42 1.35 -0.34 16.01
C ILE A 42 1.04 -1.47 16.99
N GLU A 43 1.20 -1.23 18.30
CA GLU A 43 0.86 -2.20 19.35
C GLU A 43 -0.62 -2.59 19.29
N ARG A 44 -1.51 -1.60 19.09
CA ARG A 44 -2.95 -1.88 18.93
C ARG A 44 -3.24 -2.69 17.67
N ALA A 45 -2.53 -2.45 16.56
CA ALA A 45 -2.67 -3.26 15.35
C ALA A 45 -2.35 -4.74 15.61
N ILE A 46 -1.27 -5.01 16.33
CA ILE A 46 -0.89 -6.38 16.74
C ILE A 46 -1.97 -6.99 17.65
N ASP A 47 -2.46 -6.26 18.63
CA ASP A 47 -3.53 -6.70 19.53
C ASP A 47 -4.84 -7.06 18.78
N LEU A 48 -5.13 -6.33 17.67
CA LEU A 48 -6.26 -6.60 16.80
C LEU A 48 -6.02 -7.80 15.84
N GLY A 49 -4.81 -8.36 15.85
CA GLY A 49 -4.42 -9.49 15.02
C GLY A 49 -3.90 -9.11 13.64
N ILE A 50 -3.54 -7.85 13.40
CA ILE A 50 -2.83 -7.46 12.18
C ILE A 50 -1.40 -8.00 12.28
N ASN A 51 -1.01 -8.81 11.30
CA ASN A 51 0.35 -9.34 11.18
C ASN A 51 1.11 -8.78 9.99
N PHE A 52 0.49 -7.94 9.16
CA PHE A 52 1.05 -7.42 7.93
C PHE A 52 1.30 -5.91 8.01
N PHE A 53 2.56 -5.49 7.84
CA PHE A 53 3.05 -4.12 8.00
C PHE A 53 3.78 -3.69 6.72
N ASP A 54 3.41 -2.54 6.15
CA ASP A 54 4.00 -1.99 4.93
C ASP A 54 4.68 -0.65 5.19
N THR A 55 5.98 -0.58 4.97
CA THR A 55 6.78 0.65 5.02
C THR A 55 7.56 0.84 3.70
N ALA A 56 8.50 1.78 3.65
CA ALA A 56 9.44 1.99 2.54
C ALA A 56 10.67 2.76 3.04
N ASN A 57 11.83 2.57 2.37
CA ASN A 57 13.05 3.30 2.68
C ASN A 57 12.87 4.82 2.64
N VAL A 58 12.06 5.35 1.70
CA VAL A 58 11.83 6.78 1.52
C VAL A 58 10.86 7.39 2.55
N TYR A 59 10.09 6.59 3.28
CA TYR A 59 9.13 7.16 4.23
C TYR A 59 9.86 7.79 5.42
N SER A 60 9.69 9.12 5.58
CA SER A 60 10.44 9.92 6.55
C SER A 60 11.96 9.69 6.50
N ASP A 61 12.52 9.55 5.28
CA ASP A 61 13.95 9.34 5.05
C ASP A 61 14.51 8.13 5.85
N GLY A 62 13.71 7.06 5.95
CA GLY A 62 14.03 5.82 6.65
C GLY A 62 13.56 5.76 8.10
N GLU A 63 13.07 6.85 8.69
CA GLU A 63 12.59 6.84 10.07
C GLU A 63 11.33 5.98 10.26
N SER A 64 10.49 5.83 9.21
CA SER A 64 9.36 4.90 9.26
C SER A 64 9.81 3.46 9.49
N GLU A 65 10.89 3.01 8.83
CA GLU A 65 11.47 1.69 9.05
C GLU A 65 12.04 1.55 10.48
N ARG A 66 12.70 2.60 11.03
CA ARG A 66 13.23 2.58 12.39
C ARG A 66 12.11 2.49 13.43
N VAL A 67 11.07 3.32 13.31
CA VAL A 67 9.92 3.29 14.21
C VAL A 67 9.26 1.90 14.21
N LEU A 68 8.99 1.36 13.02
CA LEU A 68 8.39 0.03 12.90
C LEU A 68 9.30 -1.04 13.52
N GLY A 69 10.59 -1.06 13.17
CA GLY A 69 11.55 -2.03 13.69
C GLY A 69 11.69 -1.96 15.22
N ASN A 70 11.77 -0.76 15.80
CA ASN A 70 11.87 -0.56 17.23
C ASN A 70 10.64 -1.11 17.99
N VAL A 71 9.43 -0.93 17.44
CA VAL A 71 8.21 -1.45 18.08
C VAL A 71 8.13 -2.96 17.92
N LEU A 72 8.37 -3.49 16.70
CA LEU A 72 8.28 -4.93 16.45
C LEU A 72 9.37 -5.75 17.18
N ALA A 73 10.47 -5.13 17.62
CA ALA A 73 11.50 -5.81 18.42
C ALA A 73 10.98 -6.33 19.77
N ASP A 74 9.87 -5.81 20.27
CA ASP A 74 9.23 -6.26 21.51
C ASP A 74 8.30 -7.48 21.31
N TYR A 75 8.12 -7.94 20.04
CA TYR A 75 7.20 -9.02 19.65
C TYR A 75 7.93 -10.17 18.93
N ASP A 76 7.27 -11.32 18.81
CA ASP A 76 7.83 -12.46 18.07
C ASP A 76 7.93 -12.13 16.58
N ARG A 77 9.16 -12.14 16.07
CA ARG A 77 9.46 -11.83 14.66
C ARG A 77 8.78 -12.81 13.69
N ASP A 78 8.61 -14.07 14.09
CA ASP A 78 8.02 -15.10 13.23
C ASP A 78 6.51 -14.93 13.05
N GLU A 79 5.84 -14.14 13.90
CA GLU A 79 4.43 -13.81 13.79
C GLU A 79 4.16 -12.61 12.88
N GLN A 80 5.21 -11.89 12.44
CA GLN A 80 5.09 -10.64 11.70
C GLN A 80 5.48 -10.81 10.23
N VAL A 81 4.71 -10.20 9.33
CA VAL A 81 5.01 -10.05 7.91
C VAL A 81 5.36 -8.59 7.65
N VAL A 82 6.63 -8.31 7.37
CA VAL A 82 7.14 -6.95 7.16
C VAL A 82 7.50 -6.75 5.70
N ALA A 83 6.85 -5.74 5.09
CA ALA A 83 7.12 -5.29 3.74
C ALA A 83 7.83 -3.94 3.75
N THR A 84 8.87 -3.80 2.93
CA THR A 84 9.47 -2.49 2.62
C THR A 84 9.78 -2.37 1.13
N LYS A 85 10.23 -1.18 0.69
CA LYS A 85 10.35 -0.86 -0.74
C LYS A 85 11.64 -0.12 -1.06
N VAL A 86 12.08 -0.24 -2.33
CA VAL A 86 13.24 0.45 -2.91
C VAL A 86 12.88 1.11 -4.24
N TYR A 87 13.39 2.30 -4.50
CA TYR A 87 13.39 3.02 -5.77
C TYR A 87 13.79 4.49 -5.59
N HIS A 88 13.11 5.20 -4.67
CA HIS A 88 13.27 6.65 -4.51
C HIS A 88 14.67 7.00 -4.01
N ARG A 89 15.11 8.24 -4.33
CA ARG A 89 16.40 8.75 -3.93
C ARG A 89 16.48 8.93 -2.42
N MET A 90 17.55 8.38 -1.82
CA MET A 90 17.81 8.43 -0.39
C MET A 90 18.94 9.39 -0.01
N ASP A 91 19.79 9.74 -0.97
CA ASP A 91 20.90 10.68 -0.79
C ASP A 91 21.04 11.54 -2.05
N GLU A 92 20.89 12.84 -1.91
CA GLU A 92 20.99 13.80 -3.04
C GLU A 92 22.40 13.87 -3.63
N ASP A 93 23.42 13.59 -2.84
CA ASP A 93 24.83 13.63 -3.26
C ASP A 93 25.31 12.31 -3.89
N ASP A 94 24.60 11.17 -3.68
CA ASP A 94 24.94 9.89 -4.31
C ASP A 94 24.07 9.63 -5.57
N PRO A 95 24.65 9.66 -6.77
CA PRO A 95 23.91 9.35 -8.00
C PRO A 95 23.37 7.92 -8.08
N ASN A 96 23.83 7.01 -7.21
CA ASN A 96 23.37 5.63 -7.14
C ASN A 96 22.41 5.35 -5.97
N SER A 97 21.89 6.39 -5.31
CA SER A 97 20.94 6.23 -4.21
C SER A 97 19.48 6.13 -4.67
N SER A 98 19.23 5.93 -5.96
CA SER A 98 17.88 5.79 -6.53
C SER A 98 17.85 4.80 -7.69
N GLY A 99 16.64 4.36 -8.06
CA GLY A 99 16.40 3.41 -9.13
C GLY A 99 16.48 1.95 -8.67
N LEU A 100 16.55 1.04 -9.64
CA LEU A 100 16.49 -0.41 -9.41
C LEU A 100 17.72 -1.14 -9.96
N SER A 101 18.86 -0.43 -10.09
CA SER A 101 20.10 -1.08 -10.42
C SER A 101 20.50 -2.09 -9.34
N ARG A 102 21.29 -3.11 -9.72
CA ARG A 102 21.85 -4.08 -8.74
C ARG A 102 22.53 -3.38 -7.56
N LYS A 103 23.31 -2.32 -7.85
CA LYS A 103 24.04 -1.58 -6.82
C LYS A 103 23.07 -0.92 -5.83
N THR A 104 22.04 -0.24 -6.33
CA THR A 104 21.03 0.43 -5.52
C THR A 104 20.25 -0.58 -4.68
N ILE A 105 19.76 -1.66 -5.30
CA ILE A 105 19.01 -2.72 -4.59
C ILE A 105 19.85 -3.31 -3.46
N ASP A 106 21.12 -3.65 -3.70
CA ASP A 106 21.99 -4.23 -2.67
C ASP A 106 22.25 -3.25 -1.51
N GLN A 107 22.52 -1.97 -1.80
CA GLN A 107 22.79 -0.96 -0.79
C GLN A 107 21.55 -0.65 0.05
N GLU A 108 20.42 -0.43 -0.61
CA GLU A 108 19.16 -0.06 0.08
C GLU A 108 18.57 -1.24 0.85
N LEU A 109 18.74 -2.47 0.39
CA LEU A 109 18.33 -3.66 1.14
C LEU A 109 19.09 -3.76 2.48
N GLU A 110 20.42 -3.66 2.47
CA GLU A 110 21.22 -3.72 3.70
C GLU A 110 20.87 -2.54 4.64
N ALA A 111 20.67 -1.34 4.08
CA ALA A 111 20.26 -0.18 4.85
C ALA A 111 18.85 -0.33 5.46
N SER A 112 17.88 -0.91 4.72
CA SER A 112 16.53 -1.20 5.25
C SER A 112 16.56 -2.26 6.35
N LEU A 113 17.35 -3.32 6.20
CA LEU A 113 17.55 -4.34 7.23
C LEU A 113 18.14 -3.73 8.51
N ASP A 114 19.13 -2.82 8.37
CA ASP A 114 19.74 -2.12 9.50
C ASP A 114 18.73 -1.20 10.22
N ARG A 115 17.94 -0.41 9.45
CA ARG A 115 16.91 0.47 10.01
C ARG A 115 15.78 -0.30 10.71
N LEU A 116 15.34 -1.41 10.13
CA LEU A 116 14.33 -2.29 10.71
C LEU A 116 14.87 -3.14 11.88
N GLY A 117 16.19 -3.26 12.04
CA GLY A 117 16.80 -4.14 13.02
C GLY A 117 16.52 -5.63 12.78
N MET A 118 16.38 -6.03 11.51
CA MET A 118 15.98 -7.38 11.10
C MET A 118 17.05 -8.03 10.23
N GLU A 119 17.15 -9.36 10.27
CA GLU A 119 18.06 -10.13 9.40
C GLU A 119 17.43 -10.45 8.04
N THR A 120 16.09 -10.50 7.98
CA THR A 120 15.33 -10.87 6.78
C THR A 120 14.06 -10.02 6.67
N ILE A 121 13.75 -9.54 5.46
CA ILE A 121 12.49 -8.88 5.08
C ILE A 121 11.56 -9.94 4.47
N ASP A 122 10.27 -9.94 4.86
CA ASP A 122 9.32 -10.92 4.33
C ASP A 122 8.90 -10.59 2.90
N LEU A 123 8.64 -9.30 2.60
CA LEU A 123 8.25 -8.84 1.26
C LEU A 123 9.05 -7.60 0.86
N TYR A 124 9.97 -7.74 -0.08
CA TYR A 124 10.76 -6.62 -0.60
C TYR A 124 10.24 -6.18 -1.96
N GLN A 125 9.83 -4.91 -2.06
CA GLN A 125 9.06 -4.42 -3.20
C GLN A 125 9.84 -3.38 -4.01
N THR A 126 9.71 -3.42 -5.33
CA THR A 126 10.05 -2.25 -6.15
C THR A 126 8.95 -1.21 -6.01
N HIS A 127 9.31 0.04 -5.62
CA HIS A 127 8.34 1.09 -5.31
C HIS A 127 7.72 1.71 -6.58
N ARG A 128 8.50 1.71 -7.69
CA ARG A 128 8.09 2.18 -9.02
C ARG A 128 8.82 1.37 -10.08
N TRP A 129 8.35 1.49 -11.32
CA TRP A 129 9.11 1.00 -12.48
C TRP A 129 10.32 1.89 -12.74
N ASP A 130 11.47 1.28 -13.03
CA ASP A 130 12.69 1.99 -13.41
C ASP A 130 12.86 1.94 -14.94
N TYR A 131 12.75 3.10 -15.58
CA TYR A 131 12.88 3.22 -17.03
C TYR A 131 14.33 3.20 -17.52
N ASP A 132 15.30 3.40 -16.61
CA ASP A 132 16.72 3.47 -16.92
C ASP A 132 17.46 2.15 -16.68
N THR A 133 16.87 1.23 -15.90
CA THR A 133 17.47 -0.08 -15.59
C THR A 133 16.74 -1.21 -16.33
N PRO A 134 17.45 -2.07 -17.09
CA PRO A 134 16.82 -3.24 -17.70
C PRO A 134 16.17 -4.14 -16.64
N ILE A 135 14.95 -4.57 -16.88
CA ILE A 135 14.18 -5.37 -15.91
C ILE A 135 14.90 -6.67 -15.51
N GLU A 136 15.65 -7.25 -16.41
CA GLU A 136 16.45 -8.46 -16.13
C GLU A 136 17.57 -8.22 -15.10
N GLU A 137 18.12 -7.00 -15.02
CA GLU A 137 19.11 -6.65 -13.99
C GLU A 137 18.43 -6.54 -12.63
N THR A 138 17.31 -5.82 -12.56
CA THR A 138 16.49 -5.68 -11.34
C THR A 138 16.07 -7.06 -10.80
N LEU A 139 15.49 -7.92 -11.65
CA LEU A 139 15.06 -9.26 -11.26
C LEU A 139 16.20 -10.14 -10.76
N ARG A 140 17.39 -10.06 -11.37
CA ARG A 140 18.58 -10.80 -10.88
C ARG A 140 19.06 -10.29 -9.53
N ALA A 141 19.01 -8.99 -9.28
CA ALA A 141 19.38 -8.42 -7.99
C ALA A 141 18.42 -8.86 -6.88
N LEU A 142 17.12 -8.82 -7.14
CA LEU A 142 16.10 -9.30 -6.22
C LEU A 142 16.19 -10.81 -5.96
N TYR A 143 16.41 -11.60 -7.02
CA TYR A 143 16.66 -13.04 -6.89
C TYR A 143 17.89 -13.33 -6.03
N ASP A 144 19.01 -12.61 -6.23
CA ASP A 144 20.20 -12.76 -5.41
C ASP A 144 19.93 -12.39 -3.93
N ALA A 145 19.05 -11.42 -3.64
CA ALA A 145 18.61 -11.09 -2.29
C ALA A 145 17.83 -12.24 -1.62
N VAL A 146 16.93 -12.89 -2.37
CA VAL A 146 16.24 -14.11 -1.90
C VAL A 146 17.22 -15.26 -1.67
N ARG A 147 18.14 -15.49 -2.61
CA ARG A 147 19.18 -16.53 -2.48
C ARG A 147 20.14 -16.34 -1.31
N ARG A 148 20.33 -15.10 -0.87
CA ARG A 148 21.13 -14.76 0.32
C ARG A 148 20.30 -14.82 1.62
N GLU A 149 19.04 -15.23 1.54
CA GLU A 149 18.10 -15.31 2.68
C GLU A 149 17.83 -13.95 3.36
N LYS A 150 18.09 -12.84 2.63
CA LYS A 150 17.80 -11.49 3.11
C LYS A 150 16.36 -11.06 2.84
N VAL A 151 15.71 -11.72 1.88
CA VAL A 151 14.33 -11.49 1.45
C VAL A 151 13.63 -12.83 1.29
N ARG A 152 12.36 -12.94 1.75
CA ARG A 152 11.55 -14.15 1.56
C ARG A 152 10.80 -14.13 0.24
N TYR A 153 10.11 -13.02 -0.04
CA TYR A 153 9.32 -12.81 -1.24
C TYR A 153 9.59 -11.45 -1.86
N ILE A 154 9.42 -11.35 -3.17
CA ILE A 154 9.55 -10.09 -3.89
C ILE A 154 8.18 -9.61 -4.39
N GLY A 155 7.95 -8.30 -4.30
CA GLY A 155 6.74 -7.63 -4.77
C GLY A 155 7.05 -6.42 -5.63
N THR A 156 6.02 -5.80 -6.17
CA THR A 156 6.16 -4.58 -6.97
C THR A 156 4.99 -3.63 -6.75
N SER A 157 5.15 -2.36 -7.15
CA SER A 157 4.13 -1.32 -6.98
C SER A 157 4.05 -0.42 -8.21
N SER A 158 2.85 0.01 -8.52
CA SER A 158 2.53 1.16 -9.40
C SER A 158 3.30 1.17 -10.72
N GLN A 159 2.89 0.30 -11.65
CA GLN A 159 3.45 0.20 -13.00
C GLN A 159 2.36 -0.23 -13.98
N TRP A 160 2.63 -0.11 -15.27
CA TRP A 160 1.71 -0.52 -16.31
C TRP A 160 1.56 -2.05 -16.36
N ALA A 161 0.38 -2.55 -16.69
CA ALA A 161 0.13 -3.99 -16.80
C ALA A 161 1.07 -4.69 -17.79
N HIS A 162 1.42 -4.04 -18.91
CA HIS A 162 2.37 -4.61 -19.87
C HIS A 162 3.79 -4.71 -19.30
N GLN A 163 4.25 -3.73 -18.48
CA GLN A 163 5.54 -3.78 -17.81
C GLN A 163 5.58 -4.92 -16.79
N PHE A 164 4.48 -5.09 -16.04
CA PHE A 164 4.37 -6.19 -15.10
C PHE A 164 4.36 -7.56 -15.78
N ALA A 165 3.61 -7.70 -16.89
CA ALA A 165 3.61 -8.93 -17.69
C ALA A 165 5.01 -9.25 -18.24
N ASP A 166 5.75 -8.23 -18.72
CA ASP A 166 7.12 -8.38 -19.19
C ASP A 166 8.06 -8.83 -18.07
N ALA A 167 7.91 -8.30 -16.85
CA ALA A 167 8.68 -8.71 -15.69
C ALA A 167 8.43 -10.18 -15.30
N LEU A 168 7.16 -10.60 -15.23
CA LEU A 168 6.79 -12.00 -14.97
C LEU A 168 7.33 -12.94 -16.04
N TYR A 169 7.18 -12.58 -17.32
CA TYR A 169 7.75 -13.35 -18.42
C TYR A 169 9.28 -13.43 -18.36
N ALA A 170 9.95 -12.33 -18.00
CA ALA A 170 11.41 -12.31 -17.84
C ALA A 170 11.86 -13.24 -16.71
N SER A 171 11.15 -13.26 -15.57
CA SER A 171 11.39 -14.17 -14.45
C SER A 171 11.29 -15.62 -14.90
N ASP A 172 10.21 -16.01 -15.58
CA ASP A 172 10.00 -17.39 -16.08
C ASP A 172 11.09 -17.80 -17.07
N ARG A 173 11.40 -16.94 -18.05
CA ARG A 173 12.41 -17.18 -19.07
C ARG A 173 13.81 -17.36 -18.51
N LEU A 174 14.12 -16.66 -17.41
CA LEU A 174 15.44 -16.67 -16.78
C LEU A 174 15.54 -17.64 -15.60
N GLY A 175 14.44 -18.27 -15.18
CA GLY A 175 14.38 -19.15 -14.00
C GLY A 175 14.67 -18.40 -12.70
N LEU A 176 14.10 -17.18 -12.56
CA LEU A 176 14.22 -16.32 -11.39
C LEU A 176 12.93 -16.34 -10.58
N GLU A 177 12.96 -15.82 -9.34
CA GLU A 177 11.76 -15.60 -8.56
C GLU A 177 10.80 -14.63 -9.28
N ARG A 178 9.50 -14.90 -9.17
CA ARG A 178 8.44 -14.02 -9.68
C ARG A 178 8.02 -13.05 -8.59
N PHE A 179 7.55 -11.89 -8.98
CA PHE A 179 6.79 -11.02 -8.08
C PHE A 179 5.52 -11.74 -7.61
N VAL A 180 5.32 -11.80 -6.30
CA VAL A 180 4.15 -12.44 -5.68
C VAL A 180 3.05 -11.47 -5.32
N SER A 181 3.33 -10.16 -5.30
CA SER A 181 2.36 -9.12 -4.99
C SER A 181 2.48 -7.90 -5.88
N MET A 182 1.33 -7.25 -6.09
CA MET A 182 1.19 -5.96 -6.76
C MET A 182 0.52 -4.96 -5.80
N GLN A 183 1.21 -3.85 -5.54
CA GLN A 183 0.71 -2.76 -4.71
C GLN A 183 0.26 -1.58 -5.59
N ASN A 184 -1.03 -1.52 -5.91
CA ASN A 184 -1.63 -0.55 -6.83
C ASN A 184 -2.33 0.59 -6.10
N HIS A 185 -2.54 1.71 -6.80
CA HIS A 185 -3.54 2.71 -6.43
C HIS A 185 -4.93 2.18 -6.76
N TYR A 186 -5.74 1.87 -5.74
CA TYR A 186 -7.08 1.35 -5.98
C TYR A 186 -8.03 1.71 -4.83
N ASN A 187 -9.16 2.31 -5.18
CA ASN A 187 -10.24 2.68 -4.28
C ASN A 187 -11.50 2.99 -5.09
N LEU A 188 -12.60 3.26 -4.42
CA LEU A 188 -13.91 3.47 -5.03
C LEU A 188 -13.97 4.65 -6.03
N VAL A 189 -13.12 5.68 -5.86
CA VAL A 189 -13.04 6.84 -6.78
C VAL A 189 -11.84 6.78 -7.74
N TYR A 190 -11.08 5.69 -7.72
CA TYR A 190 -10.00 5.40 -8.67
C TYR A 190 -9.95 3.91 -8.96
N ARG A 191 -10.51 3.50 -10.11
CA ARG A 191 -10.74 2.09 -10.48
C ARG A 191 -10.03 1.68 -11.77
N GLU A 192 -9.04 2.44 -12.24
CA GLU A 192 -8.38 2.19 -13.52
C GLU A 192 -7.62 0.86 -13.59
N GLU A 193 -7.21 0.33 -12.44
CA GLU A 193 -6.54 -0.97 -12.35
C GLU A 193 -7.44 -2.16 -12.71
N GLU A 194 -8.78 -1.98 -12.66
CA GLU A 194 -9.76 -2.99 -13.08
C GLU A 194 -9.69 -3.31 -14.59
N ARG A 195 -9.10 -2.42 -15.39
CA ARG A 195 -9.01 -2.60 -16.84
C ARG A 195 -8.06 -3.73 -17.26
N GLU A 196 -6.87 -3.77 -16.66
CA GLU A 196 -5.82 -4.70 -17.07
C GLU A 196 -5.05 -5.30 -15.89
N MET A 197 -4.64 -4.48 -14.91
CA MET A 197 -3.75 -4.93 -13.85
C MET A 197 -4.41 -5.96 -12.92
N LEU A 198 -5.60 -5.70 -12.41
CA LEU A 198 -6.29 -6.64 -11.53
C LEU A 198 -6.62 -7.95 -12.23
N PRO A 199 -7.15 -7.98 -13.48
CA PRO A 199 -7.31 -9.21 -14.25
C PRO A 199 -5.99 -9.96 -14.50
N LEU A 200 -4.89 -9.25 -14.71
CA LEU A 200 -3.57 -9.86 -14.87
C LEU A 200 -3.11 -10.50 -13.55
N CYS A 201 -3.22 -9.80 -12.42
CA CYS A 201 -2.88 -10.34 -11.11
C CYS A 201 -3.68 -11.61 -10.80
N ALA A 202 -5.01 -11.57 -10.99
CA ALA A 202 -5.88 -12.73 -10.79
C ALA A 202 -5.49 -13.93 -11.67
N LYS A 203 -5.14 -13.68 -12.95
CA LYS A 203 -4.70 -14.74 -13.88
C LYS A 203 -3.37 -15.36 -13.49
N GLU A 204 -2.43 -14.56 -12.99
CA GLU A 204 -1.06 -14.96 -12.71
C GLU A 204 -0.84 -15.40 -11.24
N GLY A 205 -1.91 -15.41 -10.41
CA GLY A 205 -1.85 -15.78 -8.98
C GLY A 205 -1.05 -14.80 -8.13
N VAL A 206 -1.06 -13.51 -8.51
CA VAL A 206 -0.35 -12.44 -7.81
C VAL A 206 -1.30 -11.75 -6.85
N GLY A 207 -0.89 -11.61 -5.59
CA GLY A 207 -1.66 -10.93 -4.56
C GLY A 207 -1.77 -9.42 -4.81
N VAL A 208 -2.92 -8.85 -4.50
CA VAL A 208 -3.18 -7.41 -4.66
C VAL A 208 -3.29 -6.75 -3.30
N VAL A 209 -2.41 -5.76 -3.07
CA VAL A 209 -2.27 -5.03 -1.80
C VAL A 209 -2.43 -3.54 -2.07
N PRO A 210 -3.66 -3.03 -2.28
CA PRO A 210 -3.84 -1.66 -2.78
C PRO A 210 -3.48 -0.60 -1.75
N TRP A 211 -2.78 0.46 -2.24
CA TRP A 211 -2.53 1.65 -1.44
C TRP A 211 -3.63 2.71 -1.64
N SER A 212 -3.81 3.56 -0.62
CA SER A 212 -4.87 4.59 -0.55
C SER A 212 -6.29 4.03 -0.75
N PRO A 213 -6.70 2.96 -0.07
CA PRO A 213 -8.04 2.38 -0.21
C PRO A 213 -9.15 3.37 0.17
N LEU A 214 -8.85 4.34 1.03
CA LEU A 214 -9.74 5.42 1.46
C LEU A 214 -9.53 6.74 0.69
N ALA A 215 -8.89 6.69 -0.50
CA ALA A 215 -8.58 7.87 -1.32
C ALA A 215 -7.91 8.99 -0.50
N ARG A 216 -6.91 8.63 0.35
CA ARG A 216 -6.17 9.56 1.24
C ARG A 216 -7.05 10.31 2.24
N GLY A 217 -8.20 9.75 2.60
CA GLY A 217 -9.17 10.35 3.50
C GLY A 217 -10.35 11.02 2.80
N TYR A 218 -10.36 11.13 1.47
CA TYR A 218 -11.48 11.70 0.72
C TYR A 218 -12.79 10.92 0.91
N LEU A 219 -12.72 9.60 1.10
CA LEU A 219 -13.88 8.73 1.33
C LEU A 219 -14.22 8.52 2.82
N THR A 220 -13.63 9.31 3.74
CA THR A 220 -13.88 9.13 5.18
C THR A 220 -14.84 10.17 5.76
N ARG A 221 -15.25 11.15 4.97
CA ARG A 221 -16.11 12.25 5.36
C ARG A 221 -16.78 12.90 4.15
N PRO A 222 -17.84 13.70 4.32
CA PRO A 222 -18.43 14.48 3.24
C PRO A 222 -17.39 15.31 2.50
N HIS A 223 -17.55 15.40 1.20
CA HIS A 223 -16.54 16.02 0.32
C HIS A 223 -16.24 17.48 0.68
N ASP A 224 -17.26 18.24 1.13
CA ASP A 224 -17.09 19.64 1.53
C ASP A 224 -16.23 19.79 2.81
N GLU A 225 -16.27 18.79 3.71
CA GLU A 225 -15.51 18.78 4.95
C GLU A 225 -14.06 18.30 4.75
N PHE A 226 -13.79 17.54 3.70
CA PHE A 226 -12.45 17.00 3.46
C PHE A 226 -11.38 18.08 3.30
N LEU A 227 -11.68 19.17 2.60
CA LEU A 227 -10.75 20.27 2.35
C LEU A 227 -10.41 21.09 3.60
N GLU A 228 -11.25 20.99 4.64
CA GLU A 228 -11.00 21.65 5.93
C GLU A 228 -10.04 20.88 6.83
N THR A 229 -9.52 19.73 6.35
CA THR A 229 -8.58 18.91 7.10
C THR A 229 -7.13 19.25 6.72
N VAL A 230 -6.18 19.08 7.65
CA VAL A 230 -4.74 19.22 7.39
C VAL A 230 -4.30 18.44 6.15
N ARG A 231 -4.87 17.24 5.96
CA ARG A 231 -4.57 16.40 4.80
C ARG A 231 -5.18 16.95 3.50
N GLY A 232 -6.38 17.48 3.58
CA GLY A 232 -7.08 18.12 2.46
C GLY A 232 -6.37 19.39 2.02
N GLU A 233 -5.98 20.26 2.96
CA GLU A 233 -5.20 21.47 2.70
C GLU A 233 -3.85 21.12 2.06
N TYR A 234 -3.13 20.13 2.59
CA TYR A 234 -1.88 19.65 2.00
C TYR A 234 -2.06 19.14 0.57
N MET A 235 -3.17 18.45 0.28
CA MET A 235 -3.44 17.93 -1.06
C MET A 235 -3.83 19.04 -2.04
N ASP A 236 -4.50 20.11 -1.58
CA ASP A 236 -4.90 21.22 -2.44
C ASP A 236 -3.70 22.10 -2.86
N ASP A 237 -2.72 22.28 -1.97
CA ASP A 237 -1.58 23.20 -2.17
C ASP A 237 -0.26 22.53 -2.62
N SER A 238 -0.23 21.21 -2.83
CA SER A 238 1.01 20.48 -3.10
C SER A 238 0.99 19.75 -4.45
N TRP A 239 2.09 19.03 -4.75
CA TRP A 239 2.17 18.08 -5.86
C TRP A 239 1.06 16.99 -5.84
N ALA A 240 0.31 16.90 -4.76
CA ALA A 240 -0.82 15.99 -4.61
C ALA A 240 -2.15 16.61 -5.09
N ALA A 241 -2.18 17.90 -5.48
CA ALA A 241 -3.38 18.59 -5.97
C ALA A 241 -4.02 17.86 -7.16
N ASP A 242 -3.23 17.43 -8.13
CA ASP A 242 -3.72 16.66 -9.29
C ASP A 242 -4.51 15.40 -8.87
N ARG A 243 -4.19 14.83 -7.69
CA ARG A 243 -4.86 13.62 -7.21
C ARG A 243 -6.21 13.89 -6.57
N ILE A 244 -6.38 15.02 -5.90
CA ILE A 244 -7.71 15.40 -5.38
C ILE A 244 -8.66 15.72 -6.53
N ASP A 245 -8.16 16.36 -7.58
CA ASP A 245 -8.94 16.62 -8.79
C ASP A 245 -9.38 15.31 -9.47
N ILE A 246 -8.53 14.29 -9.50
CA ILE A 246 -8.89 12.95 -9.98
C ILE A 246 -10.01 12.34 -9.13
N TYR A 247 -9.94 12.47 -7.80
CA TYR A 247 -10.96 11.92 -6.90
C TYR A 247 -12.30 12.65 -6.99
N ARG A 248 -12.31 13.94 -7.33
CA ARG A 248 -13.52 14.75 -7.52
C ARG A 248 -14.12 14.60 -8.91
N ALA A 249 -13.27 14.30 -9.91
CA ALA A 249 -13.71 14.16 -11.29
C ALA A 249 -14.60 12.92 -11.47
N ASN A 250 -15.29 12.89 -12.59
CA ASN A 250 -15.84 11.67 -13.17
C ASN A 250 -16.71 10.85 -12.19
N GLY A 251 -17.67 11.53 -11.55
CA GLY A 251 -18.58 10.89 -10.59
C GLY A 251 -18.08 10.82 -9.15
N GLY A 252 -16.81 11.16 -8.87
CA GLY A 252 -16.23 10.97 -7.53
C GLY A 252 -16.93 11.77 -6.41
N THR A 253 -17.43 12.96 -6.68
CA THR A 253 -18.23 13.72 -5.70
C THR A 253 -19.57 13.04 -5.44
N GLU A 254 -20.23 12.48 -6.45
CA GLU A 254 -21.47 11.73 -6.28
C GLU A 254 -21.22 10.42 -5.53
N ILE A 255 -20.14 9.71 -5.85
CA ILE A 255 -19.72 8.51 -5.12
C ILE A 255 -19.49 8.81 -3.64
N ASN A 256 -18.80 9.93 -3.30
CA ASN A 256 -18.59 10.34 -1.92
C ASN A 256 -19.93 10.56 -1.18
N GLY A 257 -20.91 11.22 -1.81
CA GLY A 257 -22.25 11.40 -1.24
C GLY A 257 -22.98 10.06 -1.04
N ARG A 258 -22.86 9.11 -1.99
CA ARG A 258 -23.46 7.77 -1.86
C ARG A 258 -22.80 6.95 -0.75
N VAL A 259 -21.50 7.13 -0.51
CA VAL A 259 -20.81 6.52 0.65
C VAL A 259 -21.38 7.07 1.95
N GLU A 260 -21.64 8.39 2.03
CA GLU A 260 -22.26 9.02 3.20
C GLU A 260 -23.69 8.47 3.45
N GLU A 261 -24.50 8.36 2.41
CA GLU A 261 -25.87 7.82 2.51
C GLU A 261 -25.87 6.38 3.02
N LEU A 262 -25.05 5.48 2.42
CA LEU A 262 -24.96 4.09 2.86
C LEU A 262 -24.37 3.96 4.26
N ALA A 263 -23.40 4.79 4.63
CA ALA A 263 -22.85 4.81 5.98
C ALA A 263 -23.94 5.11 7.01
N ALA A 264 -24.83 6.08 6.72
CA ALA A 264 -25.97 6.41 7.57
C ALA A 264 -27.02 5.28 7.62
N GLU A 265 -27.28 4.59 6.50
CA GLU A 265 -28.24 3.47 6.42
C GLU A 265 -27.75 2.25 7.21
N HIS A 266 -26.46 1.90 7.09
CA HIS A 266 -25.84 0.81 7.81
C HIS A 266 -25.48 1.14 9.27
N GLY A 267 -25.49 2.43 9.65
CA GLY A 267 -25.14 2.91 10.99
C GLY A 267 -23.63 2.77 11.29
N VAL A 268 -22.79 2.93 10.27
CA VAL A 268 -21.33 2.82 10.32
C VAL A 268 -20.67 4.09 9.79
N THR A 269 -19.32 4.16 9.80
CA THR A 269 -18.58 5.30 9.26
C THR A 269 -18.44 5.22 7.73
N MET A 270 -18.24 6.37 7.07
CA MET A 270 -17.94 6.42 5.63
C MET A 270 -16.64 5.62 5.30
N ALA A 271 -15.65 5.70 6.19
CA ALA A 271 -14.41 4.94 6.05
C ALA A 271 -14.67 3.43 6.01
N GLN A 272 -15.57 2.94 6.86
CA GLN A 272 -15.94 1.53 6.92
C GLN A 272 -16.65 1.08 5.64
N ILE A 273 -17.60 1.85 5.08
CA ILE A 273 -18.25 1.53 3.79
C ILE A 273 -17.22 1.49 2.65
N ALA A 274 -16.37 2.53 2.54
CA ALA A 274 -15.38 2.59 1.47
C ALA A 274 -14.36 1.45 1.56
N LEU A 275 -13.96 1.04 2.76
CA LEU A 275 -13.04 -0.06 2.97
C LEU A 275 -13.71 -1.42 2.74
N ALA A 276 -14.95 -1.60 3.21
CA ALA A 276 -15.74 -2.81 2.95
C ALA A 276 -15.90 -3.05 1.44
N TRP A 277 -16.11 -2.00 0.65
CA TRP A 277 -16.14 -2.11 -0.81
C TRP A 277 -14.82 -2.65 -1.40
N VAL A 278 -13.65 -2.18 -0.93
CA VAL A 278 -12.35 -2.70 -1.37
C VAL A 278 -12.16 -4.15 -0.95
N LEU A 279 -12.53 -4.49 0.28
CA LEU A 279 -12.45 -5.83 0.87
C LEU A 279 -13.38 -6.84 0.18
N HIS A 280 -14.48 -6.38 -0.42
CA HIS A 280 -15.41 -7.21 -1.19
C HIS A 280 -14.83 -7.68 -2.54
N LYS A 281 -13.75 -7.08 -3.02
CA LYS A 281 -13.12 -7.48 -4.29
C LYS A 281 -12.27 -8.75 -4.08
N ASP A 282 -12.70 -9.87 -4.67
CA ASP A 282 -12.04 -11.18 -4.56
C ASP A 282 -10.54 -11.16 -4.88
N VAL A 283 -10.11 -10.24 -5.76
CA VAL A 283 -8.70 -10.11 -6.18
C VAL A 283 -7.84 -9.37 -5.14
N VAL A 284 -8.46 -8.69 -4.17
CA VAL A 284 -7.74 -7.92 -3.14
C VAL A 284 -7.45 -8.80 -1.92
N ASP A 285 -6.18 -9.02 -1.62
CA ASP A 285 -5.78 -9.78 -0.44
C ASP A 285 -5.82 -8.93 0.83
N ALA A 286 -5.16 -7.76 0.81
CA ALA A 286 -5.05 -6.89 1.98
C ALA A 286 -4.87 -5.42 1.58
N PRO A 287 -5.89 -4.54 1.69
CA PRO A 287 -5.69 -3.10 1.52
C PRO A 287 -4.76 -2.53 2.59
N ILE A 288 -3.89 -1.59 2.18
CA ILE A 288 -2.98 -0.88 3.07
C ILE A 288 -3.69 0.30 3.69
N VAL A 289 -3.97 0.21 4.97
CA VAL A 289 -4.61 1.27 5.75
C VAL A 289 -3.55 2.04 6.54
N GLY A 290 -3.32 3.29 6.15
CA GLY A 290 -2.53 4.24 6.93
C GLY A 290 -3.42 5.02 7.89
N THR A 291 -2.99 5.17 9.13
CA THR A 291 -3.73 5.90 10.15
C THR A 291 -2.81 6.68 11.08
N THR A 292 -3.36 7.68 11.77
CA THR A 292 -2.74 8.43 12.86
C THR A 292 -3.58 8.37 14.15
N SER A 293 -4.56 7.43 14.21
CA SER A 293 -5.48 7.29 15.33
C SER A 293 -5.83 5.82 15.56
N ILE A 294 -5.92 5.42 16.81
CA ILE A 294 -6.37 4.09 17.21
C ILE A 294 -7.82 3.86 16.78
N ASP A 295 -8.70 4.84 16.95
CA ASP A 295 -10.11 4.73 16.58
C ASP A 295 -10.26 4.43 15.08
N HIS A 296 -9.48 5.11 14.21
CA HIS A 296 -9.50 4.84 12.77
C HIS A 296 -8.96 3.46 12.42
N LEU A 297 -8.02 2.93 13.21
CA LEU A 297 -7.52 1.56 13.02
C LEU A 297 -8.59 0.53 13.39
N GLU A 298 -9.30 0.76 14.49
CA GLU A 298 -10.41 -0.08 14.94
C GLU A 298 -11.54 -0.07 13.92
N ASP A 299 -11.95 1.11 13.42
CA ASP A 299 -12.92 1.27 12.32
C ASP A 299 -12.51 0.45 11.09
N ALA A 300 -11.22 0.46 10.73
CA ALA A 300 -10.73 -0.30 9.59
C ALA A 300 -10.83 -1.82 9.79
N VAL A 301 -10.58 -2.30 11.00
CA VAL A 301 -10.75 -3.73 11.32
C VAL A 301 -12.23 -4.12 11.38
N GLU A 302 -13.08 -3.27 11.91
CA GLU A 302 -14.53 -3.49 11.94
C GLU A 302 -15.16 -3.52 10.53
N ALA A 303 -14.54 -2.86 9.53
CA ALA A 303 -15.00 -2.93 8.15
C ALA A 303 -15.02 -4.36 7.58
N LEU A 304 -14.27 -5.31 8.15
CA LEU A 304 -14.31 -6.74 7.79
C LEU A 304 -15.66 -7.40 8.09
N GLU A 305 -16.42 -6.86 9.03
CA GLU A 305 -17.72 -7.40 9.44
C GLU A 305 -18.91 -6.82 8.62
N ILE A 306 -18.63 -5.89 7.69
CA ILE A 306 -19.66 -5.22 6.90
C ILE A 306 -19.89 -6.00 5.60
N ASP A 307 -21.09 -6.53 5.47
CA ASP A 307 -21.58 -7.22 4.26
C ASP A 307 -22.37 -6.24 3.39
N LEU A 308 -21.77 -5.81 2.28
CA LEU A 308 -22.44 -4.98 1.28
C LEU A 308 -23.22 -5.87 0.32
N SER A 309 -24.50 -5.59 0.14
CA SER A 309 -25.33 -6.30 -0.83
C SER A 309 -24.93 -5.94 -2.28
N ASP A 310 -25.31 -6.79 -3.25
CA ASP A 310 -25.10 -6.50 -4.68
C ASP A 310 -25.71 -5.14 -5.07
N SER A 311 -26.83 -4.74 -4.46
CA SER A 311 -27.45 -3.43 -4.71
C SER A 311 -26.64 -2.28 -4.12
N ASP A 312 -25.97 -2.46 -2.98
CA ASP A 312 -25.10 -1.43 -2.40
C ASP A 312 -23.85 -1.23 -3.27
N LEU A 313 -23.28 -2.34 -3.75
CA LEU A 313 -22.13 -2.30 -4.66
C LEU A 313 -22.49 -1.60 -5.97
N GLU A 314 -23.62 -1.97 -6.62
CA GLU A 314 -24.10 -1.32 -7.85
C GLU A 314 -24.37 0.18 -7.60
N TYR A 315 -24.98 0.53 -6.47
CA TYR A 315 -25.24 1.92 -6.10
C TYR A 315 -23.96 2.74 -5.95
N LEU A 316 -22.95 2.21 -5.29
CA LEU A 316 -21.65 2.88 -5.13
C LEU A 316 -20.88 3.01 -6.46
N GLU A 317 -21.00 2.02 -7.35
CA GLU A 317 -20.20 1.93 -8.56
C GLU A 317 -20.78 2.67 -9.78
N GLU A 318 -22.11 2.81 -9.84
CA GLU A 318 -22.83 3.38 -11.00
C GLU A 318 -22.31 4.75 -11.45
N PRO A 319 -21.95 5.71 -10.56
CA PRO A 319 -21.50 7.04 -11.00
C PRO A 319 -20.06 7.07 -11.52
N TYR A 320 -19.29 5.96 -11.40
CA TYR A 320 -17.89 5.98 -11.77
C TYR A 320 -17.69 6.15 -13.27
N GLU A 321 -17.01 7.21 -13.66
CA GLU A 321 -16.50 7.40 -15.01
C GLU A 321 -14.98 7.28 -15.03
N PRO A 322 -14.39 6.64 -16.08
CA PRO A 322 -12.94 6.47 -16.16
C PRO A 322 -12.14 7.77 -16.10
N VAL A 323 -11.04 7.72 -15.37
CA VAL A 323 -10.09 8.83 -15.25
C VAL A 323 -8.75 8.50 -15.92
N ALA A 324 -7.85 9.48 -16.02
CA ALA A 324 -6.49 9.23 -16.47
C ALA A 324 -5.72 8.38 -15.45
N ILE A 325 -4.93 7.43 -15.94
CA ILE A 325 -4.06 6.62 -15.07
C ILE A 325 -3.02 7.53 -14.43
N ASN A 326 -2.82 7.39 -13.12
CA ASN A 326 -1.93 8.21 -12.32
C ASN A 326 -1.01 7.33 -11.44
N GLY A 327 0.24 7.76 -11.28
CA GLY A 327 1.20 7.09 -10.38
C GLY A 327 2.05 6.00 -11.01
N HIS A 328 2.00 5.84 -12.34
CA HIS A 328 2.81 4.86 -13.10
C HIS A 328 4.05 5.50 -13.77
N GLU A 329 4.29 6.81 -13.56
CA GLU A 329 5.43 7.56 -14.11
C GLU A 329 6.57 7.70 -13.12
#